data_64c4fe1fb3dd9ea245ac62a9bbaeb664
#
_entry.id   64c4fe1fb3dd9ea245ac62a9bbaeb664
#
_cell.length_a   1.000
_cell.length_b   1.000
_cell.length_c   1.000
_cell.angle_alpha   90.00
_cell.angle_beta   90.00
_cell.angle_gamma   90.00
#
_symmetry.space_group_name_H-M   'P 1'
#
loop_
_entity.id
_entity.type
_entity.pdbx_description
1 polymer ?
#
loop_
_entity_poly.entity_id
_entity_poly.type
_entity_poly.pdbx_seq_one_letter_code
_entity_poly.pdbx_strand_id
1 'polypeptide(L)'
;MIFPDIEDLIALNGSQVGAFGGFYVEPDNLKNRNSLEWVLEAIQYPLFGQDRYPSIEHKAALLGWVIIAEHVFFDGNKRTGISAIKIFLG
;
A
#
# COMPACT_ATOMS: atom_id res chain seq x y z
N MET A 1 11.14 -10.13 8.57
CA MET A 1 9.87 -9.52 8.17
C MET A 1 9.64 -9.68 6.68
N ILE A 2 8.42 -10.01 6.30
CA ILE A 2 8.04 -10.12 4.90
C ILE A 2 7.31 -8.84 4.50
N PHE A 3 7.86 -8.12 3.51
CA PHE A 3 7.21 -6.93 2.99
C PHE A 3 6.16 -7.32 1.96
N PRO A 4 5.03 -6.59 1.91
CA PRO A 4 4.06 -6.83 0.86
C PRO A 4 4.63 -6.39 -0.50
N ASP A 5 4.20 -7.07 -1.55
CA ASP A 5 4.51 -6.63 -2.90
C ASP A 5 3.30 -5.97 -3.54
N ILE A 6 3.45 -5.51 -4.77
CA ILE A 6 2.38 -4.81 -5.46
C ILE A 6 1.14 -5.70 -5.66
N GLU A 7 1.36 -6.99 -5.93
CA GLU A 7 0.25 -7.93 -6.11
C GLU A 7 -0.54 -8.12 -4.82
N ASP A 8 0.14 -8.12 -3.68
CA ASP A 8 -0.52 -8.21 -2.37
C ASP A 8 -1.43 -7.01 -2.15
N LEU A 9 -0.99 -5.82 -2.49
CA LEU A 9 -1.78 -4.60 -2.31
C LEU A 9 -2.95 -4.54 -3.29
N ILE A 10 -2.76 -5.01 -4.51
CA ILE A 10 -3.85 -5.13 -5.49
C ILE A 10 -4.93 -6.09 -4.97
N ALA A 11 -4.52 -7.25 -4.46
CA ALA A 11 -5.44 -8.23 -3.90
C ALA A 11 -6.18 -7.67 -2.69
N LEU A 12 -5.47 -6.94 -1.82
CA LEU A 12 -6.08 -6.31 -0.65
C LEU A 12 -7.13 -5.28 -1.06
N ASN A 13 -6.82 -4.43 -2.04
CA ASN A 13 -7.78 -3.46 -2.54
C ASN A 13 -9.02 -4.14 -3.12
N GLY A 14 -8.83 -5.17 -3.94
CA GLY A 14 -9.94 -5.92 -4.51
C GLY A 14 -10.83 -6.54 -3.44
N SER A 15 -10.23 -7.07 -2.38
CA SER A 15 -10.96 -7.61 -1.24
C SER A 15 -11.79 -6.53 -0.53
N GLN A 16 -11.22 -5.35 -0.31
CA GLN A 16 -11.91 -4.25 0.36
C GLN A 16 -13.08 -3.72 -0.49
N VAL A 17 -12.86 -3.54 -1.79
CA VAL A 17 -13.91 -3.11 -2.69
C VAL A 17 -15.03 -4.14 -2.76
N GLY A 18 -14.68 -5.43 -2.84
CA GLY A 18 -15.66 -6.50 -2.86
C GLY A 18 -16.49 -6.61 -1.59
N ALA A 19 -15.85 -6.39 -0.42
CA ALA A 19 -16.52 -6.53 0.88
C ALA A 19 -17.39 -5.32 1.23
N PHE A 20 -16.95 -4.11 0.86
CA PHE A 20 -17.60 -2.88 1.32
C PHE A 20 -18.24 -2.07 0.20
N GLY A 21 -18.12 -2.53 -1.03
CA GLY A 21 -18.63 -1.81 -2.19
C GLY A 21 -17.64 -0.82 -2.75
N GLY A 22 -17.98 -0.28 -3.90
CA GLY A 22 -17.11 0.61 -4.66
C GLY A 22 -16.95 0.07 -6.06
N PHE A 23 -16.17 0.77 -6.87
CA PHE A 23 -15.92 0.30 -8.23
C PHE A 23 -14.50 -0.19 -8.39
N TYR A 24 -14.33 -1.06 -9.36
CA TYR A 24 -13.05 -1.70 -9.65
C TYR A 24 -12.77 -1.56 -11.14
N VAL A 25 -11.73 -0.82 -11.48
CA VAL A 25 -11.33 -0.62 -12.87
C VAL A 25 -10.32 -1.70 -13.22
N GLU A 26 -10.74 -2.61 -14.10
CA GLU A 26 -9.88 -3.70 -14.53
C GLU A 26 -8.63 -3.19 -15.23
N PRO A 27 -7.49 -3.90 -15.12
CA PRO A 27 -7.35 -5.23 -14.50
C PRO A 27 -7.02 -5.22 -13.01
N ASP A 28 -6.57 -4.09 -12.44
CA ASP A 28 -5.99 -4.08 -11.10
C ASP A 28 -6.44 -2.90 -10.24
N ASN A 29 -7.35 -2.08 -10.75
CA ASN A 29 -7.86 -0.89 -10.07
C ASN A 29 -6.78 0.15 -9.75
N LEU A 30 -5.59 0.03 -10.34
CA LEU A 30 -4.49 0.95 -10.08
C LEU A 30 -4.65 2.24 -10.89
N LYS A 31 -4.65 3.36 -10.17
CA LYS A 31 -4.67 4.69 -10.74
C LYS A 31 -3.28 5.31 -10.73
N ASN A 32 -2.52 5.08 -9.67
CA ASN A 32 -1.20 5.66 -9.49
C ASN A 32 -0.19 4.59 -9.09
N ARG A 33 0.16 3.76 -10.07
CA ARG A 33 1.09 2.66 -9.87
C ARG A 33 2.46 3.14 -9.41
N ASN A 34 2.92 4.26 -9.95
CA ASN A 34 4.26 4.77 -9.64
C ASN A 34 4.42 5.09 -8.15
N SER A 35 3.41 5.69 -7.54
CA SER A 35 3.46 5.99 -6.10
C SER A 35 3.55 4.73 -5.26
N LEU A 36 2.82 3.68 -5.65
CA LEU A 36 2.87 2.40 -4.94
C LEU A 36 4.23 1.75 -5.08
N GLU A 37 4.77 1.71 -6.29
CA GLU A 37 6.10 1.17 -6.54
C GLU A 37 7.16 1.92 -5.73
N TRP A 38 7.08 3.25 -5.72
CA TRP A 38 8.02 4.07 -4.95
C TRP A 38 7.99 3.75 -3.46
N VAL A 39 6.81 3.71 -2.85
CA VAL A 39 6.72 3.50 -1.41
C VAL A 39 7.14 2.09 -1.03
N LEU A 40 6.79 1.08 -1.83
CA LEU A 40 7.22 -0.30 -1.56
C LEU A 40 8.73 -0.42 -1.61
N GLU A 41 9.37 0.27 -2.54
CA GLU A 41 10.83 0.30 -2.59
C GLU A 41 11.42 1.08 -1.41
N ALA A 42 10.85 2.22 -1.09
CA ALA A 42 11.37 3.09 -0.03
C ALA A 42 11.37 2.44 1.35
N ILE A 43 10.35 1.64 1.65
CA ILE A 43 10.26 0.98 2.96
C ILE A 43 11.08 -0.30 3.04
N GLN A 44 11.47 -0.86 1.90
CA GLN A 44 12.14 -2.15 1.84
C GLN A 44 13.65 -2.04 1.69
N TYR A 45 14.11 -1.08 0.90
CA TYR A 45 15.52 -0.97 0.56
C TYR A 45 16.19 0.22 1.21
N PRO A 46 17.40 0.03 1.78
CA PRO A 46 18.13 1.13 2.41
C PRO A 46 18.66 2.12 1.37
N LEU A 47 18.89 3.35 1.81
CA LEU A 47 19.56 4.38 1.03
C LEU A 47 20.96 4.58 1.61
N PHE A 48 21.98 4.40 0.79
CA PHE A 48 23.38 4.53 1.22
C PHE A 48 23.70 3.67 2.45
N GLY A 49 23.17 2.44 2.49
CA GLY A 49 23.42 1.50 3.57
C GLY A 49 22.64 1.73 4.84
N GLN A 50 21.73 2.70 4.85
CA GLN A 50 20.89 2.99 6.02
C GLN A 50 19.41 2.94 5.67
N ASP A 51 18.60 2.39 6.58
CA ASP A 51 17.15 2.39 6.42
C ASP A 51 16.63 3.82 6.40
N ARG A 52 15.83 4.15 5.38
CA ARG A 52 15.16 5.45 5.29
C ARG A 52 14.13 5.62 6.41
N TYR A 53 13.48 4.54 6.77
CA TYR A 53 12.40 4.50 7.76
C TYR A 53 12.68 3.32 8.69
N PRO A 54 13.38 3.54 9.79
CA PRO A 54 13.96 2.44 10.58
C PRO A 54 12.95 1.60 11.36
N SER A 55 11.81 2.16 11.75
CA SER A 55 10.83 1.38 12.52
C SER A 55 9.76 0.79 11.63
N ILE A 56 9.22 -0.35 12.06
CA ILE A 56 8.13 -0.99 11.34
C ILE A 56 6.86 -0.13 11.36
N GLU A 57 6.63 0.58 12.46
CA GLU A 57 5.50 1.50 12.58
C GLU A 57 5.61 2.62 11.56
N HIS A 58 6.80 3.14 11.37
CA HIS A 58 7.08 4.19 10.39
C HIS A 58 6.81 3.69 8.97
N LYS A 59 7.31 2.47 8.67
CA LYS A 59 7.12 1.86 7.35
C LYS A 59 5.65 1.61 7.07
N ALA A 60 4.92 1.06 8.03
CA ALA A 60 3.50 0.79 7.89
C ALA A 60 2.71 2.09 7.68
N ALA A 61 3.01 3.11 8.48
CA ALA A 61 2.33 4.39 8.39
C ALA A 61 2.57 5.05 7.03
N LEU A 62 3.80 4.99 6.53
CA LEU A 62 4.12 5.57 5.23
C LEU A 62 3.39 4.86 4.11
N LEU A 63 3.36 3.53 4.13
CA LEU A 63 2.66 2.74 3.12
C LEU A 63 1.17 3.11 3.08
N GLY A 64 0.52 3.10 4.24
CA GLY A 64 -0.89 3.45 4.32
C GLY A 64 -1.17 4.89 3.90
N TRP A 65 -0.30 5.82 4.33
CA TRP A 65 -0.42 7.23 3.97
C TRP A 65 -0.36 7.43 2.45
N VAL A 66 0.61 6.81 1.79
CA VAL A 66 0.78 6.95 0.34
C VAL A 66 -0.43 6.40 -0.40
N ILE A 67 -0.93 5.23 0.02
CA ILE A 67 -2.11 4.64 -0.62
C ILE A 67 -3.30 5.62 -0.57
N ILE A 68 -3.52 6.25 0.58
CA ILE A 68 -4.66 7.15 0.77
C ILE A 68 -4.41 8.51 0.11
N ALA A 69 -3.28 9.14 0.41
CA ALA A 69 -3.00 10.51 -0.01
C ALA A 69 -2.77 10.64 -1.50
N GLU A 70 -2.12 9.63 -2.11
CA GLU A 70 -1.79 9.64 -3.53
C GLU A 70 -2.84 8.95 -4.38
N HIS A 71 -3.93 8.50 -3.78
CA HIS A 71 -5.01 7.80 -4.49
C HIS A 71 -4.45 6.70 -5.40
N VAL A 72 -3.76 5.75 -4.79
CA VAL A 72 -3.08 4.67 -5.53
C VAL A 72 -4.07 3.87 -6.37
N PHE A 73 -5.27 3.63 -5.85
CA PHE A 73 -6.33 2.92 -6.55
C PHE A 73 -7.42 3.89 -6.98
N PHE A 74 -8.26 3.46 -7.94
CA PHE A 74 -9.39 4.27 -8.35
C PHE A 74 -10.44 4.39 -7.26
N ASP A 75 -10.55 3.39 -6.39
CA ASP A 75 -11.50 3.40 -5.29
C ASP A 75 -11.00 2.52 -4.15
N GLY A 76 -11.56 2.71 -2.96
CA GLY A 76 -11.22 1.91 -1.78
C GLY A 76 -9.89 2.28 -1.12
N ASN A 77 -9.31 3.43 -1.41
CA ASN A 77 -7.99 3.81 -0.90
C ASN A 77 -7.93 3.90 0.62
N LYS A 78 -8.92 4.52 1.24
CA LYS A 78 -8.92 4.68 2.70
C LYS A 78 -8.97 3.33 3.40
N ARG A 79 -9.86 2.46 2.98
CA ARG A 79 -9.98 1.11 3.57
C ARG A 79 -8.74 0.28 3.31
N THR A 80 -8.23 0.35 2.09
CA THR A 80 -7.01 -0.40 1.71
C THR A 80 -5.81 0.09 2.50
N GLY A 81 -5.64 1.40 2.62
CA GLY A 81 -4.52 1.98 3.38
C GLY A 81 -4.56 1.59 4.85
N ILE A 82 -5.72 1.68 5.48
CA ILE A 82 -5.88 1.30 6.88
C ILE A 82 -5.63 -0.19 7.07
N SER A 83 -6.16 -1.03 6.19
CA SER A 83 -5.96 -2.48 6.26
C SER A 83 -4.50 -2.84 6.05
N ALA A 84 -3.81 -2.16 5.14
CA ALA A 84 -2.39 -2.38 4.90
C ALA A 84 -1.56 -2.08 6.15
N ILE A 85 -1.88 -1.00 6.86
CA ILE A 85 -1.19 -0.66 8.11
C ILE A 85 -1.37 -1.77 9.13
N LYS A 86 -2.60 -2.25 9.31
CA LYS A 86 -2.90 -3.30 10.29
C LYS A 86 -2.18 -4.60 9.96
N ILE A 87 -2.20 -5.01 8.71
CA ILE A 87 -1.56 -6.24 8.27
C ILE A 87 -0.05 -6.14 8.42
N PHE A 88 0.52 -5.00 8.04
CA PHE A 88 1.97 -4.78 8.13
C PHE A 88 2.45 -4.82 9.58
N LEU A 89 1.69 -4.25 10.50
CA LEU A 89 2.05 -4.28 11.92
C LEU A 89 1.83 -5.63 12.57
N GLY A 90 1.07 -6.47 11.93
CA GLY A 90 0.87 -7.84 12.35
C GLY A 90 -0.15 -8.08 13.36
#